data_4953176f942ae08735af031ca4a05f28
#
_entry.id   4953176f942ae08735af031ca4a05f28
#
_cell.length_a   1.000
_cell.length_b   1.000
_cell.length_c   1.000
_cell.angle_alpha   90.00
_cell.angle_beta   90.00
_cell.angle_gamma   90.00
#
_symmetry.space_group_name_H-M   'P 1'
#
loop_
_entity.id
_entity.type
_entity.pdbx_description
1 polymer ?
#
loop_
_entity_poly.entity_id
_entity_poly.type
_entity_poly.pdbx_seq_one_letter_code
_entity_poly.pdbx_strand_id
1 'polypeptide(L)'
;EEVDAPFRRVGSYVLAFSEKEKEHLEMLYQRGLNNGVPEMEIIDAAEIQKREPHVSKEAVAALYAGTAGITGPWELTIKLVENAMENGVELKLNSEVTNIKKENNIFKIELKSGEVIETKALINAAGVYADFINNMLSNKHFKITPRIGEYYLLDKVQGYLTDSVIFQCPTEMGKGILVSKTAHGNIIVGPTASDVENKDDVGNTQEGLDTVRQFATKSIKDINFRDNIRNFAGLRAEADTGDFILGEAEDVKGFFKMAGTKSPGLTSAPAMAVDL
;
A
#
# COMPACT_ATOMS: atom_id res chain seq x y z
N GLU A 1 -0.45 -10.42 -21.15
CA GLU A 1 -1.49 -11.38 -20.72
C GLU A 1 -2.33 -10.76 -19.63
N GLU A 2 -3.65 -10.95 -19.67
CA GLU A 2 -4.56 -10.44 -18.65
C GLU A 2 -4.48 -11.32 -17.39
N VAL A 3 -4.25 -10.67 -16.26
CA VAL A 3 -4.32 -11.32 -14.94
C VAL A 3 -5.75 -11.17 -14.44
N ASP A 4 -6.47 -12.27 -14.25
CA ASP A 4 -7.84 -12.29 -13.75
C ASP A 4 -7.86 -12.01 -12.24
N ALA A 5 -7.80 -10.74 -11.89
CA ALA A 5 -7.91 -10.23 -10.51
C ALA A 5 -9.05 -9.20 -10.44
N PRO A 6 -9.84 -9.16 -9.35
CA PRO A 6 -10.93 -8.23 -9.23
C PRO A 6 -10.40 -6.79 -9.23
N PHE A 7 -10.85 -6.01 -10.21
CA PHE A 7 -10.57 -4.58 -10.32
C PHE A 7 -11.86 -3.82 -10.57
N ARG A 8 -12.04 -2.70 -9.86
CA ARG A 8 -13.17 -1.79 -10.06
C ARG A 8 -12.68 -0.36 -10.05
N ARG A 9 -12.96 0.38 -11.11
CA ARG A 9 -12.76 1.82 -11.15
C ARG A 9 -13.92 2.48 -10.39
N VAL A 10 -13.61 3.16 -9.30
CA VAL A 10 -14.60 3.69 -8.35
C VAL A 10 -14.42 5.18 -8.06
N GLY A 11 -13.31 5.76 -8.48
CA GLY A 11 -12.93 7.11 -8.10
C GLY A 11 -12.47 7.22 -6.64
N SER A 12 -11.87 8.36 -6.31
CA SER A 12 -11.48 8.68 -4.94
C SER A 12 -11.72 10.14 -4.62
N TYR A 13 -11.99 10.42 -3.35
CA TYR A 13 -12.17 11.77 -2.83
C TYR A 13 -11.18 12.03 -1.70
N VAL A 14 -10.47 13.16 -1.76
CA VAL A 14 -9.73 13.71 -0.62
C VAL A 14 -10.57 14.84 -0.05
N LEU A 15 -11.17 14.62 1.12
CA LEU A 15 -12.08 15.58 1.76
C LEU A 15 -11.32 16.66 2.51
N ALA A 16 -11.77 17.91 2.36
CA ALA A 16 -11.37 19.06 3.18
C ALA A 16 -12.50 19.46 4.12
N PHE A 17 -12.16 19.77 5.38
CA PHE A 17 -13.08 20.20 6.44
C PHE A 17 -12.83 21.64 6.92
N SER A 18 -11.94 22.37 6.25
CA SER A 18 -11.62 23.78 6.54
C SER A 18 -11.09 24.47 5.30
N GLU A 19 -11.08 25.82 5.30
CA GLU A 19 -10.49 26.60 4.22
C GLU A 19 -8.99 26.32 4.06
N LYS A 20 -8.26 26.12 5.15
CA LYS A 20 -6.83 25.72 5.10
C LYS A 20 -6.63 24.38 4.39
N GLU A 21 -7.52 23.41 4.62
CA GLU A 21 -7.48 22.13 3.92
C GLU A 21 -7.85 22.25 2.44
N LYS A 22 -8.69 23.23 2.04
CA LYS A 22 -8.93 23.55 0.62
C LYS A 22 -7.68 24.01 -0.11
N GLU A 23 -6.87 24.87 0.52
CA GLU A 23 -5.58 25.28 -0.06
C GLU A 23 -4.67 24.05 -0.30
N HIS A 24 -4.72 23.09 0.60
CA HIS A 24 -4.00 21.81 0.43
C HIS A 24 -4.55 20.97 -0.75
N LEU A 25 -5.88 20.94 -0.96
CA LEU A 25 -6.48 20.29 -2.13
C LEU A 25 -5.99 20.90 -3.45
N GLU A 26 -5.91 22.23 -3.52
CA GLU A 26 -5.39 22.91 -4.71
C GLU A 26 -3.94 22.50 -5.00
N MET A 27 -3.10 22.44 -3.98
CA MET A 27 -1.72 21.98 -4.13
C MET A 27 -1.66 20.51 -4.63
N LEU A 28 -2.51 19.63 -4.11
CA LEU A 28 -2.60 18.25 -4.57
C LEU A 28 -3.11 18.16 -6.02
N TYR A 29 -4.09 19.00 -6.38
CA TYR A 29 -4.62 19.07 -7.73
C TYR A 29 -3.54 19.47 -8.74
N GLN A 30 -2.80 20.55 -8.46
CA GLN A 30 -1.70 21.00 -9.32
C GLN A 30 -0.59 19.93 -9.43
N ARG A 31 -0.26 19.24 -8.34
CA ARG A 31 0.69 18.12 -8.37
C ARG A 31 0.18 16.98 -9.27
N GLY A 32 -1.09 16.65 -9.17
CA GLY A 32 -1.70 15.63 -10.00
C GLY A 32 -1.68 15.99 -11.48
N LEU A 33 -2.00 17.24 -11.84
CA LEU A 33 -1.91 17.73 -13.21
C LEU A 33 -0.48 17.62 -13.75
N ASN A 34 0.51 18.02 -12.96
CA ASN A 34 1.92 17.94 -13.35
C ASN A 34 2.39 16.48 -13.56
N ASN A 35 1.78 15.55 -12.84
CA ASN A 35 2.02 14.12 -12.97
C ASN A 35 1.15 13.43 -14.06
N GLY A 36 0.34 14.21 -14.80
CA GLY A 36 -0.49 13.70 -15.87
C GLY A 36 -1.69 12.86 -15.40
N VAL A 37 -2.14 13.01 -14.15
CA VAL A 37 -3.32 12.29 -13.64
C VAL A 37 -4.58 12.83 -14.33
N PRO A 38 -5.32 12.00 -15.08
CA PRO A 38 -6.51 12.45 -15.75
C PRO A 38 -7.74 12.47 -14.83
N GLU A 39 -8.81 13.13 -15.28
CA GLU A 39 -10.13 13.14 -14.63
C GLU A 39 -10.09 13.59 -13.17
N MET A 40 -9.34 14.64 -12.88
CA MET A 40 -9.34 15.27 -11.56
C MET A 40 -10.17 16.54 -11.57
N GLU A 41 -10.88 16.80 -10.46
CA GLU A 41 -11.62 18.03 -10.23
C GLU A 41 -11.70 18.36 -8.73
N ILE A 42 -11.75 19.64 -8.40
CA ILE A 42 -12.10 20.08 -7.05
C ILE A 42 -13.60 20.40 -7.06
N ILE A 43 -14.34 19.75 -6.19
CA ILE A 43 -15.79 19.87 -6.07
C ILE A 43 -16.19 20.48 -4.73
N ASP A 44 -17.32 21.15 -4.71
CA ASP A 44 -17.88 21.78 -3.52
C ASP A 44 -18.73 20.80 -2.65
N ALA A 45 -19.16 21.28 -1.49
CA ALA A 45 -19.96 20.51 -0.54
C ALA A 45 -21.27 19.99 -1.14
N ALA A 46 -21.91 20.73 -2.05
CA ALA A 46 -23.18 20.32 -2.65
C ALA A 46 -22.99 19.14 -3.61
N GLU A 47 -21.95 19.19 -4.43
CA GLU A 47 -21.63 18.09 -5.35
C GLU A 47 -21.09 16.86 -4.61
N ILE A 48 -20.36 17.02 -3.49
CA ILE A 48 -19.99 15.89 -2.61
C ILE A 48 -21.24 15.17 -2.12
N GLN A 49 -22.21 15.90 -1.54
CA GLN A 49 -23.42 15.30 -0.98
C GLN A 49 -24.31 14.63 -2.04
N LYS A 50 -24.25 15.10 -3.27
CA LYS A 50 -24.97 14.50 -4.40
C LYS A 50 -24.34 13.17 -4.85
N ARG A 51 -22.99 13.10 -4.93
CA ARG A 51 -22.26 11.90 -5.38
C ARG A 51 -22.10 10.87 -4.25
N GLU A 52 -21.83 11.33 -3.03
CA GLU A 52 -21.57 10.51 -1.84
C GLU A 52 -22.42 11.00 -0.64
N PRO A 53 -23.70 10.63 -0.60
CA PRO A 53 -24.66 11.20 0.36
C PRO A 53 -24.37 10.87 1.83
N HIS A 54 -23.57 9.83 2.10
CA HIS A 54 -23.17 9.43 3.45
C HIS A 54 -21.90 10.12 3.95
N VAL A 55 -21.19 10.86 3.09
CA VAL A 55 -20.05 11.69 3.51
C VAL A 55 -20.57 12.79 4.44
N SER A 56 -19.76 13.11 5.45
CA SER A 56 -20.09 14.14 6.44
C SER A 56 -20.42 15.48 5.77
N LYS A 57 -21.51 16.10 6.20
CA LYS A 57 -21.92 17.46 5.77
C LYS A 57 -20.95 18.55 6.21
N GLU A 58 -20.00 18.23 7.07
CA GLU A 58 -18.94 19.15 7.49
C GLU A 58 -17.82 19.26 6.45
N ALA A 59 -17.78 18.39 5.43
CA ALA A 59 -16.85 18.51 4.31
C ALA A 59 -17.23 19.74 3.47
N VAL A 60 -16.26 20.65 3.28
CA VAL A 60 -16.44 21.91 2.57
C VAL A 60 -16.02 21.83 1.10
N ALA A 61 -15.13 20.93 0.76
CA ALA A 61 -14.67 20.63 -0.59
C ALA A 61 -14.05 19.23 -0.66
N ALA A 62 -13.86 18.72 -1.86
CA ALA A 62 -13.07 17.51 -2.10
C ALA A 62 -12.28 17.60 -3.41
N LEU A 63 -11.10 17.01 -3.44
CA LEU A 63 -10.42 16.65 -4.67
C LEU A 63 -10.90 15.26 -5.10
N TYR A 64 -11.56 15.20 -6.24
CA TYR A 64 -11.99 13.95 -6.87
C TYR A 64 -10.96 13.52 -7.92
N ALA A 65 -10.67 12.21 -7.97
CA ALA A 65 -9.86 11.60 -9.01
C ALA A 65 -10.62 10.39 -9.60
N GLY A 66 -11.18 10.56 -10.79
CA GLY A 66 -12.09 9.59 -11.43
C GLY A 66 -11.42 8.30 -11.87
N THR A 67 -10.10 8.29 -12.05
CA THR A 67 -9.34 7.10 -12.47
C THR A 67 -8.93 6.18 -11.32
N ALA A 68 -9.17 6.56 -10.08
CA ALA A 68 -8.86 5.72 -8.93
C ALA A 68 -9.69 4.43 -8.94
N GLY A 69 -9.06 3.32 -8.55
CA GLY A 69 -9.68 2.01 -8.50
C GLY A 69 -9.34 1.22 -7.25
N ILE A 70 -10.06 0.16 -7.04
CA ILE A 70 -9.83 -0.83 -5.98
C ILE A 70 -9.57 -2.21 -6.60
N THR A 71 -8.75 -3.00 -5.92
CA THR A 71 -8.46 -4.39 -6.31
C THR A 71 -8.39 -5.27 -5.07
N GLY A 72 -8.49 -6.59 -5.25
CA GLY A 72 -8.18 -7.59 -4.23
C GLY A 72 -6.67 -7.83 -4.19
N PRO A 73 -5.91 -7.31 -3.21
CA PRO A 73 -4.45 -7.40 -3.23
C PRO A 73 -3.93 -8.84 -3.12
N TRP A 74 -4.61 -9.70 -2.36
CA TRP A 74 -4.26 -11.12 -2.27
C TRP A 74 -4.49 -11.85 -3.58
N GLU A 75 -5.66 -11.66 -4.18
CA GLU A 75 -6.03 -12.29 -5.45
C GLU A 75 -5.09 -11.82 -6.56
N LEU A 76 -4.81 -10.52 -6.64
CA LEU A 76 -3.84 -9.97 -7.59
C LEU A 76 -2.46 -10.61 -7.41
N THR A 77 -1.96 -10.71 -6.17
CA THR A 77 -0.64 -11.29 -5.89
C THR A 77 -0.60 -12.77 -6.26
N ILE A 78 -1.62 -13.56 -5.87
CA ILE A 78 -1.70 -14.99 -6.20
C ILE A 78 -1.74 -15.17 -7.72
N LYS A 79 -2.58 -14.43 -8.42
CA LYS A 79 -2.72 -14.52 -9.87
C LYS A 79 -1.44 -14.12 -10.63
N LEU A 80 -0.70 -13.14 -10.13
CA LEU A 80 0.62 -12.79 -10.69
C LEU A 80 1.63 -13.93 -10.51
N VAL A 81 1.63 -14.60 -9.36
CA VAL A 81 2.50 -15.74 -9.11
C VAL A 81 2.09 -16.94 -9.96
N GLU A 82 0.79 -17.25 -10.07
CA GLU A 82 0.28 -18.32 -10.94
C GLU A 82 0.71 -18.08 -12.39
N ASN A 83 0.52 -16.86 -12.90
CA ASN A 83 0.94 -16.49 -14.25
C ASN A 83 2.47 -16.64 -14.42
N ALA A 84 3.27 -16.23 -13.44
CA ALA A 84 4.71 -16.40 -13.48
C ALA A 84 5.10 -17.89 -13.56
N MET A 85 4.43 -18.75 -12.77
CA MET A 85 4.67 -20.21 -12.78
C MET A 85 4.29 -20.83 -14.13
N GLU A 86 3.18 -20.42 -14.75
CA GLU A 86 2.79 -20.84 -16.11
C GLU A 86 3.84 -20.43 -17.15
N ASN A 87 4.58 -19.35 -16.91
CA ASN A 87 5.69 -18.90 -17.73
C ASN A 87 7.06 -19.45 -17.30
N GLY A 88 7.09 -20.49 -16.47
CA GLY A 88 8.30 -21.25 -16.13
C GLY A 88 9.05 -20.78 -14.89
N VAL A 89 8.47 -19.90 -14.07
CA VAL A 89 9.04 -19.52 -12.77
C VAL A 89 8.82 -20.67 -11.77
N GLU A 90 9.88 -21.05 -11.07
CA GLU A 90 9.80 -22.00 -9.95
C GLU A 90 9.50 -21.25 -8.65
N LEU A 91 8.35 -21.52 -8.03
CA LEU A 91 7.99 -20.98 -6.71
C LEU A 91 8.49 -21.90 -5.61
N LYS A 92 9.32 -21.39 -4.70
CA LYS A 92 9.77 -22.08 -3.49
C LYS A 92 9.16 -21.43 -2.25
N LEU A 93 8.14 -22.07 -1.67
CA LEU A 93 7.56 -21.67 -0.39
C LEU A 93 8.40 -22.18 0.78
N ASN A 94 8.26 -21.55 1.95
CA ASN A 94 9.01 -21.88 3.17
C ASN A 94 10.54 -21.91 2.99
N SER A 95 11.04 -21.04 2.11
CA SER A 95 12.44 -20.98 1.67
C SER A 95 13.09 -19.69 2.16
N GLU A 96 13.19 -19.54 3.49
CA GLU A 96 13.82 -18.41 4.15
C GLU A 96 15.31 -18.36 3.81
N VAL A 97 15.75 -17.23 3.25
CA VAL A 97 17.15 -16.97 2.94
C VAL A 97 17.89 -16.56 4.22
N THR A 98 18.94 -17.27 4.55
CA THR A 98 19.74 -17.05 5.77
C THR A 98 21.11 -16.44 5.50
N ASN A 99 21.67 -16.67 4.31
CA ASN A 99 22.93 -16.11 3.92
C ASN A 99 23.04 -16.02 2.39
N ILE A 100 23.80 -15.05 1.91
CA ILE A 100 24.12 -14.92 0.49
C ILE A 100 25.57 -14.55 0.33
N LYS A 101 26.27 -15.25 -0.57
CA LYS A 101 27.65 -14.93 -0.97
C LYS A 101 27.75 -14.83 -2.47
N LYS A 102 28.68 -14.02 -2.95
CA LYS A 102 29.02 -13.96 -4.37
C LYS A 102 30.43 -14.45 -4.59
N GLU A 103 30.58 -15.53 -5.35
CA GLU A 103 31.88 -16.14 -5.70
C GLU A 103 31.90 -16.37 -7.21
N ASN A 104 32.99 -15.99 -7.88
CA ASN A 104 33.19 -16.19 -9.34
C ASN A 104 31.98 -15.70 -10.19
N ASN A 105 31.36 -14.56 -9.83
CA ASN A 105 30.18 -13.99 -10.46
C ASN A 105 28.90 -14.83 -10.33
N ILE A 106 28.86 -15.80 -9.42
CA ILE A 106 27.68 -16.59 -9.06
C ILE A 106 27.26 -16.23 -7.65
N PHE A 107 25.99 -15.98 -7.44
CA PHE A 107 25.41 -15.85 -6.12
C PHE A 107 25.07 -17.23 -5.57
N LYS A 108 25.50 -17.52 -4.36
CA LYS A 108 25.14 -18.71 -3.58
C LYS A 108 24.21 -18.27 -2.47
N ILE A 109 22.97 -18.71 -2.54
CA ILE A 109 21.88 -18.35 -1.64
C ILE A 109 21.62 -19.53 -0.72
N GLU A 110 21.95 -19.39 0.55
CA GLU A 110 21.74 -20.41 1.55
C GLU A 110 20.36 -20.27 2.17
N LEU A 111 19.55 -21.32 2.12
CA LEU A 111 18.23 -21.38 2.73
C LEU A 111 18.31 -21.99 4.13
N LYS A 112 17.35 -21.66 4.98
CA LYS A 112 17.21 -22.22 6.33
C LYS A 112 17.08 -23.76 6.35
N SER A 113 16.62 -24.35 5.25
CA SER A 113 16.57 -25.79 5.05
C SER A 113 17.95 -26.44 4.87
N GLY A 114 19.00 -25.67 4.61
CA GLY A 114 20.32 -26.12 4.21
C GLY A 114 20.50 -26.27 2.68
N GLU A 115 19.44 -26.07 1.88
CA GLU A 115 19.57 -26.00 0.42
C GLU A 115 20.37 -24.77 0.01
N VAL A 116 21.16 -24.89 -1.06
CA VAL A 116 21.90 -23.79 -1.67
C VAL A 116 21.42 -23.61 -3.11
N ILE A 117 21.00 -22.41 -3.44
CA ILE A 117 20.61 -22.02 -4.80
C ILE A 117 21.70 -21.18 -5.43
N GLU A 118 22.10 -21.51 -6.65
CA GLU A 118 23.09 -20.75 -7.41
C GLU A 118 22.44 -19.96 -8.55
N THR A 119 22.81 -18.70 -8.70
CA THR A 119 22.28 -17.83 -9.77
C THR A 119 23.32 -16.79 -10.22
N LYS A 120 23.17 -16.31 -11.46
CA LYS A 120 23.98 -15.22 -12.04
C LYS A 120 23.45 -13.83 -11.72
N ALA A 121 22.15 -13.71 -11.46
CA ALA A 121 21.48 -12.47 -11.10
C ALA A 121 20.54 -12.70 -9.92
N LEU A 122 20.41 -11.71 -9.05
CA LEU A 122 19.59 -11.77 -7.85
C LEU A 122 18.77 -10.50 -7.72
N ILE A 123 17.49 -10.63 -7.49
CA ILE A 123 16.58 -9.50 -7.19
C ILE A 123 16.14 -9.61 -5.73
N ASN A 124 16.41 -8.57 -4.96
CA ASN A 124 15.94 -8.42 -3.60
C ASN A 124 14.60 -7.66 -3.59
N ALA A 125 13.51 -8.38 -3.44
CA ALA A 125 12.17 -7.85 -3.26
C ALA A 125 11.56 -8.29 -1.91
N ALA A 126 12.37 -8.38 -0.85
CA ALA A 126 12.03 -9.00 0.44
C ALA A 126 11.18 -8.09 1.36
N GLY A 127 10.57 -7.02 0.85
CA GLY A 127 9.65 -6.16 1.60
C GLY A 127 10.30 -5.57 2.85
N VAL A 128 9.72 -5.81 4.02
CA VAL A 128 10.24 -5.30 5.30
C VAL A 128 11.61 -5.87 5.68
N TYR A 129 12.04 -6.97 5.05
CA TYR A 129 13.34 -7.62 5.27
C TYR A 129 14.38 -7.28 4.20
N ALA A 130 14.08 -6.37 3.28
CA ALA A 130 14.98 -6.05 2.18
C ALA A 130 16.35 -5.50 2.63
N ASP A 131 16.41 -4.80 3.75
CA ASP A 131 17.64 -4.33 4.36
C ASP A 131 18.54 -5.48 4.86
N PHE A 132 17.97 -6.53 5.46
CA PHE A 132 18.74 -7.71 5.88
C PHE A 132 19.36 -8.42 4.68
N ILE A 133 18.60 -8.65 3.63
CA ILE A 133 19.10 -9.26 2.39
C ILE A 133 20.19 -8.39 1.77
N ASN A 134 19.96 -7.09 1.68
CA ASN A 134 20.96 -6.15 1.14
C ASN A 134 22.27 -6.21 1.91
N ASN A 135 22.20 -6.23 3.24
CA ASN A 135 23.39 -6.15 4.11
C ASN A 135 24.22 -7.44 4.13
N MET A 136 23.72 -8.54 3.54
CA MET A 136 24.51 -9.76 3.30
C MET A 136 25.50 -9.59 2.15
N LEU A 137 25.25 -8.67 1.22
CA LEU A 137 25.99 -8.55 -0.04
C LEU A 137 26.62 -7.18 -0.27
N SER A 138 25.89 -6.10 0.01
CA SER A 138 26.27 -4.73 -0.33
C SER A 138 26.82 -3.99 0.89
N ASN A 139 27.86 -3.18 0.68
CA ASN A 139 28.35 -2.22 1.67
C ASN A 139 27.55 -0.90 1.65
N LYS A 140 26.66 -0.72 0.68
CA LYS A 140 25.72 0.40 0.60
C LYS A 140 24.44 0.04 1.36
N HIS A 141 24.50 0.22 2.68
CA HIS A 141 23.41 -0.15 3.58
C HIS A 141 22.27 0.85 3.50
N PHE A 142 21.06 0.38 3.72
CA PHE A 142 19.87 1.15 4.02
C PHE A 142 19.09 0.45 5.14
N LYS A 143 18.15 1.16 5.73
CA LYS A 143 17.29 0.62 6.78
C LYS A 143 15.84 0.63 6.34
N ILE A 144 15.14 -0.47 6.58
CA ILE A 144 13.67 -0.54 6.47
C ILE A 144 13.06 -0.51 7.86
N THR A 145 12.28 0.53 8.12
CA THR A 145 11.45 0.63 9.33
C THR A 145 10.05 0.14 8.99
N PRO A 146 9.56 -0.92 9.67
CA PRO A 146 8.20 -1.37 9.44
C PRO A 146 7.22 -0.33 10.01
N ARG A 147 6.24 0.09 9.18
CA ARG A 147 5.20 1.05 9.57
C ARG A 147 3.85 0.37 9.55
N ILE A 148 3.33 0.06 10.74
CA ILE A 148 2.07 -0.67 10.91
C ILE A 148 0.86 0.17 10.52
N GLY A 149 -0.09 -0.46 9.87
CA GLY A 149 -1.41 0.08 9.59
C GLY A 149 -2.49 -0.89 10.02
N GLU A 150 -3.34 -0.45 10.93
CA GLU A 150 -4.40 -1.25 11.54
C GLU A 150 -5.74 -0.88 10.91
N TYR A 151 -6.61 -1.89 10.71
CA TYR A 151 -7.86 -1.76 9.97
C TYR A 151 -9.03 -2.45 10.65
N TYR A 152 -10.23 -1.90 10.43
CA TYR A 152 -11.50 -2.63 10.51
C TYR A 152 -11.92 -3.14 9.14
N LEU A 153 -12.46 -4.35 9.10
CA LEU A 153 -13.21 -4.88 7.98
C LEU A 153 -14.66 -5.07 8.42
N LEU A 154 -15.56 -4.29 7.85
CA LEU A 154 -16.99 -4.30 8.20
C LEU A 154 -17.75 -5.18 7.21
N ASP A 155 -18.90 -5.70 7.68
CA ASP A 155 -19.78 -6.53 6.88
C ASP A 155 -20.33 -5.78 5.64
N LYS A 156 -20.71 -6.54 4.62
CA LYS A 156 -21.30 -6.04 3.36
C LYS A 156 -22.61 -5.28 3.56
N VAL A 157 -23.30 -5.50 4.68
CA VAL A 157 -24.51 -4.74 5.00
C VAL A 157 -24.23 -3.23 5.04
N GLN A 158 -23.01 -2.80 5.28
CA GLN A 158 -22.58 -1.42 5.24
C GLN A 158 -22.04 -0.97 3.87
N GLY A 159 -22.06 -1.82 2.87
CA GLY A 159 -21.58 -1.50 1.53
C GLY A 159 -22.29 -0.33 0.84
N TYR A 160 -23.37 0.18 1.42
CA TYR A 160 -24.09 1.38 0.95
C TYR A 160 -23.42 2.70 1.36
N LEU A 161 -22.47 2.68 2.30
CA LEU A 161 -21.87 3.88 2.86
C LEU A 161 -21.05 4.69 1.83
N THR A 162 -20.44 4.02 0.89
CA THR A 162 -19.72 4.66 -0.22
C THR A 162 -19.49 3.68 -1.37
N ASP A 163 -19.47 4.17 -2.59
CA ASP A 163 -19.00 3.41 -3.76
C ASP A 163 -17.57 3.77 -4.16
N SER A 164 -16.97 4.78 -3.54
CA SER A 164 -15.66 5.33 -3.86
C SER A 164 -14.65 5.11 -2.72
N VAL A 165 -13.42 5.57 -2.91
CA VAL A 165 -12.41 5.63 -1.85
C VAL A 165 -12.43 7.02 -1.22
N ILE A 166 -12.81 7.12 0.05
CA ILE A 166 -12.91 8.38 0.77
C ILE A 166 -11.67 8.57 1.65
N PHE A 167 -10.86 9.57 1.35
CA PHE A 167 -9.70 10.01 2.13
C PHE A 167 -10.00 11.33 2.84
N GLN A 168 -9.21 11.62 3.86
CA GLN A 168 -9.10 12.95 4.46
C GLN A 168 -7.83 13.64 3.95
N CYS A 169 -7.80 14.96 3.98
CA CYS A 169 -6.56 15.70 3.78
C CYS A 169 -5.48 15.15 4.72
N PRO A 170 -4.24 14.97 4.23
CA PRO A 170 -3.12 14.60 5.06
C PRO A 170 -2.94 15.58 6.22
N THR A 171 -2.65 15.04 7.40
CA THR A 171 -2.28 15.80 8.59
C THR A 171 -0.81 15.54 8.91
N GLU A 172 -0.27 16.20 9.94
CA GLU A 172 1.08 15.91 10.46
C GLU A 172 1.25 14.44 10.86
N MET A 173 0.15 13.75 11.17
CA MET A 173 0.12 12.32 11.50
C MET A 173 0.09 11.40 10.27
N GLY A 174 0.10 11.93 9.03
CA GLY A 174 0.11 11.17 7.79
C GLY A 174 -1.13 11.32 6.91
N LYS A 175 -1.39 10.35 6.03
CA LYS A 175 -2.41 10.41 4.96
C LYS A 175 -3.88 10.40 5.43
N GLY A 176 -4.15 10.37 6.72
CA GLY A 176 -5.49 10.25 7.28
C GLY A 176 -6.10 8.84 7.11
N ILE A 177 -7.21 8.61 7.81
CA ILE A 177 -7.97 7.36 7.76
C ILE A 177 -8.85 7.37 6.50
N LEU A 178 -8.80 6.29 5.74
CA LEU A 178 -9.71 6.08 4.61
C LEU A 178 -10.93 5.25 5.00
N VAL A 179 -12.00 5.44 4.27
CA VAL A 179 -13.17 4.55 4.22
C VAL A 179 -13.36 4.15 2.76
N SER A 180 -13.40 2.87 2.48
CA SER A 180 -13.53 2.37 1.10
C SER A 180 -14.32 1.07 1.06
N LYS A 181 -15.09 0.90 -0.01
CA LYS A 181 -15.62 -0.42 -0.36
C LYS A 181 -14.47 -1.31 -0.87
N THR A 182 -14.48 -2.58 -0.51
CA THR A 182 -13.57 -3.58 -1.08
C THR A 182 -14.12 -4.11 -2.41
N ALA A 183 -13.29 -4.81 -3.18
CA ALA A 183 -13.72 -5.45 -4.42
C ALA A 183 -14.91 -6.41 -4.21
N HIS A 184 -15.04 -7.00 -3.03
CA HIS A 184 -16.10 -7.93 -2.65
C HIS A 184 -17.29 -7.29 -1.91
N GLY A 185 -17.33 -5.96 -1.76
CA GLY A 185 -18.47 -5.21 -1.22
C GLY A 185 -18.45 -4.97 0.28
N ASN A 186 -17.46 -5.45 1.01
CA ASN A 186 -17.23 -5.09 2.41
C ASN A 186 -16.76 -3.62 2.51
N ILE A 187 -16.82 -3.03 3.68
CA ILE A 187 -16.19 -1.73 3.95
C ILE A 187 -14.90 -1.94 4.74
N ILE A 188 -13.80 -1.39 4.24
CA ILE A 188 -12.53 -1.31 4.94
C ILE A 188 -12.35 0.10 5.50
N VAL A 189 -11.91 0.19 6.77
CA VAL A 189 -11.70 1.45 7.48
C VAL A 189 -10.31 1.44 8.11
N GLY A 190 -9.51 2.42 7.83
CA GLY A 190 -8.11 2.53 8.27
C GLY A 190 -7.25 3.19 7.19
N PRO A 191 -5.93 3.06 7.24
CA PRO A 191 -5.14 2.51 8.34
C PRO A 191 -4.66 3.55 9.35
N THR A 192 -4.12 3.08 10.47
CA THR A 192 -3.17 3.84 11.28
C THR A 192 -1.81 3.95 10.58
N ALA A 193 -0.88 4.69 11.16
CA ALA A 193 0.48 4.82 10.61
C ALA A 193 1.47 5.05 11.75
N SER A 194 1.95 3.97 12.36
CA SER A 194 2.90 3.99 13.47
C SER A 194 4.13 3.14 13.14
N ASP A 195 5.31 3.63 13.48
CA ASP A 195 6.53 2.85 13.30
C ASP A 195 6.63 1.81 14.41
N VAL A 196 7.08 0.61 14.07
CA VAL A 196 7.31 -0.49 15.00
C VAL A 196 8.72 -1.06 14.78
N GLU A 197 9.27 -1.71 15.81
CA GLU A 197 10.61 -2.29 15.71
C GLU A 197 10.58 -3.72 15.14
N ASN A 198 9.56 -4.48 15.56
CA ASN A 198 9.44 -5.87 15.15
C ASN A 198 8.83 -5.98 13.74
N LYS A 199 9.59 -6.56 12.81
CA LYS A 199 9.18 -6.78 11.42
C LYS A 199 8.13 -7.88 11.24
N ASP A 200 7.78 -8.62 12.30
CA ASP A 200 6.75 -9.65 12.33
C ASP A 200 5.49 -9.21 13.08
N ASP A 201 5.49 -7.99 13.67
CA ASP A 201 4.34 -7.51 14.44
C ASP A 201 3.22 -7.04 13.50
N VAL A 202 2.20 -7.87 13.38
CA VAL A 202 0.96 -7.59 12.65
C VAL A 202 -0.26 -7.59 13.59
N GLY A 203 -0.04 -7.35 14.86
CA GLY A 203 -1.08 -7.25 15.88
C GLY A 203 -1.89 -5.96 15.77
N ASN A 204 -3.15 -6.00 16.18
CA ASN A 204 -3.95 -4.80 16.38
C ASN A 204 -3.86 -4.35 17.84
N THR A 205 -3.85 -3.05 18.05
CA THR A 205 -3.93 -2.43 19.38
C THR A 205 -5.28 -1.78 19.60
N GLN A 206 -5.72 -1.70 20.87
CA GLN A 206 -6.96 -0.97 21.19
C GLN A 206 -6.83 0.51 20.82
N GLU A 207 -5.67 1.11 21.07
CA GLU A 207 -5.39 2.53 20.77
C GLU A 207 -5.45 2.79 19.25
N GLY A 208 -4.84 1.93 18.44
CA GLY A 208 -4.87 2.05 16.99
C GLY A 208 -6.28 1.93 16.43
N LEU A 209 -7.05 0.95 16.92
CA LEU A 209 -8.43 0.75 16.50
C LEU A 209 -9.34 1.91 16.95
N ASP A 210 -9.16 2.47 18.14
CA ASP A 210 -9.91 3.64 18.60
C ASP A 210 -9.56 4.88 17.77
N THR A 211 -8.29 5.06 17.40
CA THR A 211 -7.83 6.09 16.47
C THR A 211 -8.54 5.97 15.11
N VAL A 212 -8.56 4.77 14.54
CA VAL A 212 -9.26 4.52 13.26
C VAL A 212 -10.74 4.90 13.37
N ARG A 213 -11.41 4.47 14.44
CA ARG A 213 -12.84 4.78 14.68
C ARG A 213 -13.08 6.29 14.79
N GLN A 214 -12.28 6.99 15.57
CA GLN A 214 -12.40 8.42 15.80
C GLN A 214 -12.28 9.22 14.50
N PHE A 215 -11.26 8.94 13.70
CA PHE A 215 -11.01 9.70 12.49
C PHE A 215 -11.95 9.30 11.34
N ALA A 216 -12.32 8.02 11.21
CA ALA A 216 -13.24 7.58 10.16
C ALA A 216 -14.61 8.25 10.28
N THR A 217 -15.13 8.42 11.50
CA THR A 217 -16.42 9.06 11.74
C THR A 217 -16.43 10.56 11.42
N LYS A 218 -15.28 11.19 11.23
CA LYS A 218 -15.19 12.54 10.68
C LYS A 218 -15.60 12.56 9.20
N SER A 219 -15.23 11.52 8.43
CA SER A 219 -15.56 11.40 7.00
C SER A 219 -16.98 10.88 6.77
N ILE A 220 -17.36 9.82 7.48
CA ILE A 220 -18.70 9.17 7.38
C ILE A 220 -19.20 8.91 8.80
N LYS A 221 -20.23 9.64 9.21
CA LYS A 221 -20.74 9.59 10.60
C LYS A 221 -21.47 8.28 10.93
N ASP A 222 -22.12 7.69 9.93
CA ASP A 222 -23.07 6.58 10.13
C ASP A 222 -22.40 5.19 10.12
N ILE A 223 -21.08 5.12 10.26
CA ILE A 223 -20.36 3.84 10.32
C ILE A 223 -20.76 3.10 11.60
N ASN A 224 -21.32 1.90 11.43
CA ASN A 224 -21.63 1.01 12.55
C ASN A 224 -20.50 0.00 12.80
N PHE A 225 -19.59 0.28 13.71
CA PHE A 225 -18.48 -0.60 14.06
C PHE A 225 -18.90 -1.91 14.76
N ARG A 226 -20.20 -2.10 15.09
CA ARG A 226 -20.71 -3.40 15.58
C ARG A 226 -20.78 -4.46 14.48
N ASP A 227 -20.83 -4.02 13.22
CA ASP A 227 -20.80 -4.91 12.04
C ASP A 227 -19.36 -5.26 11.63
N ASN A 228 -18.40 -5.05 12.53
CA ASN A 228 -17.02 -5.48 12.33
C ASN A 228 -16.92 -7.00 12.29
N ILE A 229 -16.41 -7.55 11.19
CA ILE A 229 -16.19 -8.98 11.01
C ILE A 229 -14.74 -9.39 11.27
N ARG A 230 -13.79 -8.47 11.11
CA ARG A 230 -12.37 -8.72 11.37
C ARG A 230 -11.59 -7.42 11.54
N ASN A 231 -10.60 -7.47 12.44
CA ASN A 231 -9.49 -6.52 12.48
C ASN A 231 -8.24 -7.18 11.90
N PHE A 232 -7.41 -6.40 11.24
CA PHE A 232 -6.12 -6.84 10.76
C PHE A 232 -5.14 -5.67 10.69
N ALA A 233 -3.87 -5.99 10.65
CA ALA A 233 -2.82 -5.01 10.45
C ALA A 233 -1.83 -5.52 9.40
N GLY A 234 -1.09 -4.59 8.81
CA GLY A 234 -0.02 -4.89 7.86
C GLY A 234 1.12 -3.89 7.99
N LEU A 235 2.31 -4.33 7.62
CA LEU A 235 3.53 -3.54 7.71
C LEU A 235 3.90 -2.97 6.34
N ARG A 236 4.09 -1.65 6.28
CA ARG A 236 4.68 -0.97 5.13
C ARG A 236 6.19 -0.96 5.29
N ALA A 237 6.90 -1.24 4.21
CA ALA A 237 8.37 -1.16 4.17
C ALA A 237 8.80 0.30 3.95
N GLU A 238 8.99 1.06 5.02
CA GLU A 238 9.46 2.45 4.96
C GLU A 238 10.98 2.49 4.93
N ALA A 239 11.57 2.93 3.80
CA ALA A 239 13.01 3.09 3.68
C ALA A 239 13.45 4.42 4.30
N ASP A 240 14.65 4.44 4.90
CA ASP A 240 15.29 5.65 5.43
C ASP A 240 15.65 6.69 4.36
N THR A 241 15.68 6.27 3.09
CA THR A 241 15.79 7.16 1.92
C THR A 241 14.52 7.98 1.66
N GLY A 242 13.39 7.58 2.24
CA GLY A 242 12.08 8.23 2.03
C GLY A 242 11.39 7.86 0.72
N ASP A 243 12.06 7.16 -0.20
CA ASP A 243 11.54 6.76 -1.51
C ASP A 243 11.89 5.30 -1.82
N PHE A 244 11.40 4.77 -2.93
CA PHE A 244 11.71 3.44 -3.42
C PHE A 244 13.21 3.31 -3.73
N ILE A 245 13.76 2.15 -3.42
CA ILE A 245 15.14 1.78 -3.77
C ILE A 245 15.04 0.78 -4.92
N LEU A 246 15.30 1.24 -6.14
CA LEU A 246 15.13 0.48 -7.36
C LEU A 246 16.43 0.47 -8.18
N GLY A 247 16.79 -0.69 -8.72
CA GLY A 247 17.90 -0.85 -9.65
C GLY A 247 19.06 -1.70 -9.14
N GLU A 248 20.10 -1.82 -9.96
CA GLU A 248 21.30 -2.60 -9.64
C GLU A 248 22.10 -1.95 -8.50
N ALA A 249 22.65 -2.76 -7.61
CA ALA A 249 23.53 -2.28 -6.54
C ALA A 249 24.86 -1.75 -7.14
N GLU A 250 25.27 -0.55 -6.74
CA GLU A 250 26.48 0.10 -7.28
C GLU A 250 27.77 -0.71 -7.04
N ASP A 251 27.83 -1.45 -5.94
CA ASP A 251 29.01 -2.20 -5.48
C ASP A 251 28.92 -3.70 -5.71
N VAL A 252 27.77 -4.23 -6.17
CA VAL A 252 27.57 -5.67 -6.39
C VAL A 252 26.86 -5.91 -7.72
N LYS A 253 27.61 -6.08 -8.79
CA LYS A 253 27.07 -6.33 -10.14
C LYS A 253 26.17 -7.57 -10.17
N GLY A 254 25.01 -7.48 -10.84
CA GLY A 254 24.01 -8.55 -10.93
C GLY A 254 23.12 -8.68 -9.71
N PHE A 255 23.26 -7.80 -8.72
CA PHE A 255 22.37 -7.69 -7.57
C PHE A 255 21.44 -6.50 -7.74
N PHE A 256 20.16 -6.76 -7.91
CA PHE A 256 19.12 -5.76 -8.10
C PHE A 256 18.27 -5.61 -6.84
N LYS A 257 17.76 -4.41 -6.62
CA LYS A 257 16.95 -4.06 -5.45
C LYS A 257 15.59 -3.52 -5.88
N MET A 258 14.53 -4.00 -5.24
CA MET A 258 13.18 -3.47 -5.28
C MET A 258 12.70 -3.37 -3.84
N ALA A 259 13.14 -2.33 -3.13
CA ALA A 259 12.95 -2.17 -1.69
C ALA A 259 12.31 -0.82 -1.35
N GLY A 260 11.88 -0.66 -0.09
CA GLY A 260 11.18 0.55 0.35
C GLY A 260 9.81 0.71 -0.27
N THR A 261 9.19 -0.37 -0.72
CA THR A 261 7.94 -0.40 -1.51
C THR A 261 6.70 -0.20 -0.65
N LYS A 262 6.71 0.86 0.17
CA LYS A 262 5.50 1.36 0.83
C LYS A 262 4.45 1.81 -0.20
N SER A 263 3.27 2.25 0.24
CA SER A 263 2.27 2.85 -0.67
C SER A 263 2.90 4.03 -1.48
N PRO A 264 2.77 4.01 -2.82
CA PRO A 264 1.92 3.20 -3.69
C PRO A 264 2.59 1.94 -4.31
N GLY A 265 3.40 1.22 -3.57
CA GLY A 265 4.22 0.09 -4.05
C GLY A 265 3.45 -0.95 -4.85
N LEU A 266 2.28 -1.42 -4.38
CA LEU A 266 1.48 -2.41 -5.11
C LEU A 266 1.07 -1.92 -6.51
N THR A 267 0.60 -0.67 -6.60
CA THR A 267 0.19 -0.06 -7.88
C THR A 267 1.38 0.14 -8.83
N SER A 268 2.55 0.45 -8.28
CA SER A 268 3.78 0.74 -9.04
C SER A 268 4.57 -0.52 -9.40
N ALA A 269 4.30 -1.66 -8.72
CA ALA A 269 5.09 -2.88 -8.86
C ALA A 269 5.26 -3.37 -10.31
N PRO A 270 4.22 -3.36 -11.18
CA PRO A 270 4.39 -3.79 -12.56
C PRO A 270 5.34 -2.90 -13.36
N ALA A 271 5.27 -1.57 -13.17
CA ALA A 271 6.18 -0.64 -13.82
C ALA A 271 7.62 -0.80 -13.32
N MET A 272 7.80 -0.89 -11.98
CA MET A 272 9.10 -1.14 -11.38
C MET A 272 9.75 -2.46 -11.85
N ALA A 273 8.95 -3.50 -12.07
CA ALA A 273 9.43 -4.78 -12.56
C ALA A 273 9.91 -4.73 -14.03
N VAL A 274 9.38 -3.80 -14.83
CA VAL A 274 9.83 -3.58 -16.22
C VAL A 274 11.13 -2.78 -16.25
N ASP A 275 11.34 -1.88 -15.28
CA ASP A 275 12.53 -1.02 -15.18
C ASP A 275 13.75 -1.75 -14.60
N LEU A 276 13.56 -2.91 -13.95
CA LEU A 276 14.63 -3.76 -13.41
C LEU A 276 15.25 -4.67 -14.47
#